data_0ba6aaf2566878972cc39f3a1b1bcbc2
#
_entry.id   0ba6aaf2566878972cc39f3a1b1bcbc2
#
_cell.length_a   1.000
_cell.length_b   1.000
_cell.length_c   1.000
_cell.angle_alpha   90.00
_cell.angle_beta   90.00
_cell.angle_gamma   90.00
#
_symmetry.space_group_name_H-M   'P 1'
#
loop_
_entity.id
_entity.type
_entity.pdbx_description
1 polymer ?
#
loop_
_entity_poly.entity_id
_entity_poly.type
_entity_poly.pdbx_seq_one_letter_code
_entity_poly.pdbx_strand_id
1 'polypeptide(L)'
;EASCSILQNTFQGPAPYCKPEYKDSFLVDSFFVSNTVRKWIEEGYGTMTPRFLGEVPALFRDKTCPVDVALLNCSMPDENGNVSFGVSADLAFSAAECADRVIAQINPQMPFSYGDAVRPLSSLAAAVLVDDPLVEVPTAVPTEAEIEIGRHIAERIPDGATLQIGVGGIPNAVIRALADHKHLGLHTEAMTDGVLPLLRAGIIDNSQKVIMPGVSVASLALGSRELYDYMDYNRDIIIKDVAWTND
;
A
#
# COMPACT_ATOMS: atom_id res chain seq x y z
N GLU A 1 21.40 -24.79 0.88
CA GLU A 1 20.43 -24.04 0.07
C GLU A 1 19.22 -23.74 0.94
N ALA A 2 18.71 -22.50 0.90
CA ALA A 2 17.49 -22.14 1.63
C ALA A 2 16.31 -22.97 1.13
N SER A 3 15.45 -23.40 2.04
CA SER A 3 14.28 -24.22 1.70
C SER A 3 13.10 -23.40 1.18
N CYS A 4 13.12 -22.09 1.41
CA CYS A 4 12.07 -21.15 1.01
C CYS A 4 12.64 -19.78 0.66
N SER A 5 12.23 -19.21 -0.48
CA SER A 5 12.48 -17.81 -0.83
C SER A 5 11.27 -16.96 -0.47
N ILE A 6 11.52 -15.82 0.20
CA ILE A 6 10.50 -14.85 0.57
C ILE A 6 10.69 -13.61 -0.29
N LEU A 7 9.76 -13.37 -1.21
CA LEU A 7 9.67 -12.14 -1.99
C LEU A 7 8.83 -11.14 -1.22
N GLN A 8 9.31 -9.93 -1.04
CA GLN A 8 8.59 -8.88 -0.33
C GLN A 8 8.88 -7.49 -0.88
N ASN A 9 8.02 -6.54 -0.56
CA ASN A 9 8.20 -5.13 -0.85
C ASN A 9 8.34 -4.34 0.47
N THR A 10 7.49 -3.37 0.71
CA THR A 10 7.48 -2.52 1.91
C THR A 10 6.86 -3.28 3.09
N PHE A 11 7.65 -4.15 3.72
CA PHE A 11 7.20 -4.93 4.86
C PHE A 11 7.28 -4.11 6.16
N GLN A 12 6.19 -4.01 6.90
CA GLN A 12 6.06 -3.22 8.13
C GLN A 12 6.03 -4.08 9.41
N GLY A 13 6.05 -5.38 9.30
CA GLY A 13 5.97 -6.30 10.44
C GLY A 13 7.34 -6.61 11.08
N PRO A 14 7.38 -7.46 12.11
CA PRO A 14 8.60 -7.80 12.85
C PRO A 14 9.57 -8.72 12.10
N ALA A 15 9.22 -9.28 10.93
CA ALA A 15 10.02 -10.20 10.12
C ALA A 15 10.75 -11.28 10.93
N PRO A 16 10.07 -12.17 11.66
CA PRO A 16 10.71 -13.15 12.54
C PRO A 16 11.60 -14.16 11.79
N TYR A 17 11.41 -14.29 10.49
CA TYR A 17 12.24 -15.09 9.59
C TYR A 17 13.62 -14.47 9.32
N CYS A 18 13.81 -13.17 9.61
CA CYS A 18 15.11 -12.46 9.54
C CYS A 18 15.90 -12.59 10.86
N LYS A 19 16.07 -13.82 11.34
CA LYS A 19 16.90 -14.10 12.53
C LYS A 19 18.02 -15.07 12.16
N PRO A 20 19.21 -14.95 12.81
CA PRO A 20 20.38 -15.80 12.51
C PRO A 20 20.09 -17.30 12.52
N GLU A 21 19.16 -17.75 13.37
CA GLU A 21 18.75 -19.17 13.47
C GLU A 21 18.04 -19.69 12.21
N TYR A 22 17.50 -18.77 11.36
CA TYR A 22 16.76 -19.11 10.13
C TYR A 22 17.52 -18.82 8.84
N LYS A 23 18.78 -18.38 8.93
CA LYS A 23 19.58 -17.98 7.76
C LYS A 23 19.72 -19.05 6.66
N ASP A 24 19.65 -20.31 7.06
CA ASP A 24 19.76 -21.46 6.15
C ASP A 24 18.37 -21.99 5.70
N SER A 25 17.28 -21.43 6.28
CA SER A 25 15.90 -21.82 5.96
C SER A 25 15.20 -20.85 5.02
N PHE A 26 15.48 -19.55 5.14
CA PHE A 26 14.82 -18.51 4.35
C PHE A 26 15.84 -17.65 3.60
N LEU A 27 15.66 -17.51 2.30
CA LEU A 27 16.29 -16.47 1.50
C LEU A 27 15.29 -15.32 1.33
N VAL A 28 15.61 -14.15 1.86
CA VAL A 28 14.78 -12.96 1.69
C VAL A 28 15.28 -12.15 0.50
N ASP A 29 14.40 -11.94 -0.49
CA ASP A 29 14.63 -11.02 -1.59
C ASP A 29 13.60 -9.88 -1.51
N SER A 30 14.08 -8.65 -1.43
CA SER A 30 13.24 -7.48 -1.23
C SER A 30 13.31 -6.54 -2.42
N PHE A 31 12.15 -6.13 -2.94
CA PHE A 31 12.07 -5.08 -3.96
C PHE A 31 12.28 -3.69 -3.36
N PHE A 32 12.00 -3.54 -2.07
CA PHE A 32 12.28 -2.32 -1.30
C PHE A 32 12.86 -2.68 0.08
N VAL A 33 14.03 -2.13 0.40
CA VAL A 33 14.73 -2.43 1.66
C VAL A 33 14.15 -1.57 2.80
N SER A 34 13.10 -2.07 3.44
CA SER A 34 12.53 -1.46 4.63
C SER A 34 13.50 -1.55 5.83
N ASN A 35 13.26 -0.73 6.86
CA ASN A 35 14.10 -0.76 8.08
C ASN A 35 14.13 -2.15 8.74
N THR A 36 13.05 -2.92 8.62
CA THR A 36 12.92 -4.25 9.23
C THR A 36 13.91 -5.26 8.67
N VAL A 37 14.17 -5.23 7.35
CA VAL A 37 15.03 -6.22 6.68
C VAL A 37 16.42 -5.67 6.32
N ARG A 38 16.65 -4.36 6.48
CA ARG A 38 17.89 -3.69 6.11
C ARG A 38 19.12 -4.38 6.69
N LYS A 39 19.14 -4.58 7.99
CA LYS A 39 20.28 -5.20 8.68
C LYS A 39 20.53 -6.63 8.18
N TRP A 40 19.47 -7.40 7.92
CA TRP A 40 19.56 -8.76 7.42
C TRP A 40 20.21 -8.83 6.03
N ILE A 41 19.87 -7.87 5.16
CA ILE A 41 20.46 -7.74 3.82
C ILE A 41 21.92 -7.26 3.92
N GLU A 42 22.22 -6.27 4.77
CA GLU A 42 23.60 -5.76 5.02
C GLU A 42 24.55 -6.84 5.55
N GLU A 43 24.04 -7.78 6.34
CA GLU A 43 24.80 -8.93 6.86
C GLU A 43 24.96 -10.06 5.83
N GLY A 44 24.39 -9.93 4.62
CA GLY A 44 24.52 -10.89 3.54
C GLY A 44 23.57 -12.09 3.62
N TYR A 45 22.53 -12.04 4.45
CA TYR A 45 21.55 -13.12 4.60
C TYR A 45 20.30 -12.92 3.70
N GLY A 46 20.23 -11.83 2.95
CA GLY A 46 19.17 -11.54 2.00
C GLY A 46 19.70 -10.79 0.80
N THR A 47 18.84 -10.58 -0.18
CA THR A 47 19.14 -9.87 -1.42
C THR A 47 18.15 -8.74 -1.66
N MET A 48 18.49 -7.87 -2.59
CA MET A 48 17.58 -6.84 -3.11
C MET A 48 17.55 -6.95 -4.64
N THR A 49 16.36 -7.04 -5.19
CA THR A 49 16.11 -6.95 -6.62
C THR A 49 15.65 -5.55 -6.99
N PRO A 50 16.55 -4.66 -7.50
CA PRO A 50 16.20 -3.27 -7.81
C PRO A 50 15.28 -3.21 -9.03
N ARG A 51 14.07 -2.69 -8.84
CA ARG A 51 13.07 -2.43 -9.89
C ARG A 51 12.25 -1.21 -9.53
N PHE A 52 11.72 -0.52 -10.53
CA PHE A 52 10.63 0.41 -10.27
C PHE A 52 9.40 -0.38 -9.80
N LEU A 53 8.70 0.13 -8.80
CA LEU A 53 7.61 -0.60 -8.16
C LEU A 53 6.53 -1.05 -9.16
N GLY A 54 6.18 -0.18 -10.12
CA GLY A 54 5.21 -0.51 -11.19
C GLY A 54 5.67 -1.62 -12.15
N GLU A 55 6.97 -1.96 -12.20
CA GLU A 55 7.51 -3.03 -13.06
C GLU A 55 7.50 -4.41 -12.37
N VAL A 56 7.44 -4.44 -11.03
CA VAL A 56 7.50 -5.71 -10.27
C VAL A 56 6.37 -6.67 -10.65
N PRO A 57 5.11 -6.25 -10.84
CA PRO A 57 4.03 -7.13 -11.29
C PRO A 57 4.35 -7.91 -12.57
N ALA A 58 5.13 -7.33 -13.49
CA ALA A 58 5.53 -8.01 -14.72
C ALA A 58 6.45 -9.20 -14.42
N LEU A 59 7.34 -9.12 -13.40
CA LEU A 59 8.22 -10.22 -13.01
C LEU A 59 7.46 -11.46 -12.53
N PHE A 60 6.27 -11.25 -11.92
CA PHE A 60 5.39 -12.34 -11.53
C PHE A 60 4.65 -12.93 -12.74
N ARG A 61 4.11 -12.06 -13.62
CA ARG A 61 3.31 -12.44 -14.80
C ARG A 61 4.14 -13.16 -15.86
N ASP A 62 5.40 -12.75 -16.08
CA ASP A 62 6.32 -13.39 -17.02
C ASP A 62 7.12 -14.55 -16.41
N LYS A 63 6.92 -14.81 -15.12
CA LYS A 63 7.58 -15.84 -14.32
C LYS A 63 9.10 -15.67 -14.16
N THR A 64 9.63 -14.49 -14.35
CA THR A 64 11.02 -14.15 -13.99
C THR A 64 11.21 -14.32 -12.47
N CYS A 65 10.21 -13.92 -11.67
CA CYS A 65 10.11 -14.23 -10.25
C CYS A 65 8.83 -15.05 -10.02
N PRO A 66 8.85 -16.38 -10.15
CA PRO A 66 7.67 -17.22 -9.95
C PRO A 66 7.22 -17.18 -8.49
N VAL A 67 5.91 -17.20 -8.26
CA VAL A 67 5.28 -17.18 -6.95
C VAL A 67 4.53 -18.49 -6.74
N ASP A 68 5.04 -19.37 -5.89
CA ASP A 68 4.36 -20.62 -5.56
C ASP A 68 3.19 -20.36 -4.60
N VAL A 69 3.41 -19.49 -3.61
CA VAL A 69 2.42 -19.16 -2.58
C VAL A 69 2.38 -17.66 -2.34
N ALA A 70 1.22 -17.04 -2.48
CA ALA A 70 0.95 -15.69 -2.00
C ALA A 70 0.37 -15.75 -0.59
N LEU A 71 0.99 -15.01 0.35
CA LEU A 71 0.51 -14.85 1.72
C LEU A 71 -0.12 -13.47 1.86
N LEU A 72 -1.39 -13.41 2.23
CA LEU A 72 -2.16 -12.18 2.28
C LEU A 72 -2.74 -11.93 3.68
N ASN A 73 -2.98 -10.66 4.00
CA ASN A 73 -3.83 -10.26 5.12
C ASN A 73 -5.08 -9.59 4.53
N CYS A 74 -6.26 -10.14 4.81
CA CYS A 74 -7.51 -9.76 4.19
C CYS A 74 -8.55 -9.33 5.23
N SER A 75 -9.52 -8.53 4.80
CA SER A 75 -10.70 -8.18 5.59
C SER A 75 -11.58 -9.41 5.90
N MET A 76 -12.55 -9.21 6.79
CA MET A 76 -13.70 -10.11 6.87
C MET A 76 -14.43 -10.17 5.53
N PRO A 77 -15.07 -11.32 5.20
CA PRO A 77 -15.87 -11.41 3.98
C PRO A 77 -17.08 -10.46 4.00
N ASP A 78 -17.38 -9.85 2.86
CA ASP A 78 -18.62 -9.11 2.65
C ASP A 78 -19.84 -10.04 2.51
N GLU A 79 -21.03 -9.46 2.33
CA GLU A 79 -22.28 -10.20 2.13
C GLU A 79 -22.29 -11.10 0.88
N ASN A 80 -21.41 -10.84 -0.08
CA ASN A 80 -21.24 -11.62 -1.31
C ASN A 80 -20.15 -12.69 -1.21
N GLY A 81 -19.50 -12.81 -0.04
CA GLY A 81 -18.41 -13.75 0.18
C GLY A 81 -17.09 -13.32 -0.44
N ASN A 82 -16.88 -12.02 -0.66
CA ASN A 82 -15.61 -11.47 -1.08
C ASN A 82 -14.82 -10.96 0.11
N VAL A 83 -13.50 -11.08 0.04
CA VAL A 83 -12.55 -10.46 0.95
C VAL A 83 -11.80 -9.35 0.24
N SER A 84 -11.25 -8.42 1.00
CA SER A 84 -10.41 -7.34 0.48
C SER A 84 -9.00 -7.44 1.05
N PHE A 85 -7.98 -7.12 0.24
CA PHE A 85 -6.60 -6.92 0.70
C PHE A 85 -6.45 -5.66 1.55
N GLY A 86 -7.52 -4.89 1.67
CA GLY A 86 -7.61 -3.74 2.55
C GLY A 86 -6.64 -2.63 2.19
N VAL A 87 -5.63 -2.46 3.02
CA VAL A 87 -4.71 -1.32 2.91
C VAL A 87 -3.65 -1.45 1.80
N SER A 88 -3.53 -2.60 1.13
CA SER A 88 -2.46 -2.80 0.15
C SER A 88 -2.86 -3.81 -0.92
N ALA A 89 -3.02 -3.34 -2.17
CA ALA A 89 -3.12 -4.19 -3.35
C ALA A 89 -1.89 -4.10 -4.23
N ASP A 90 -0.94 -3.25 -3.93
CA ASP A 90 0.26 -2.91 -4.70
C ASP A 90 0.87 -4.10 -5.47
N LEU A 91 1.61 -4.95 -4.79
CA LEU A 91 2.10 -6.23 -5.33
C LEU A 91 1.21 -7.42 -4.93
N ALA A 92 0.36 -7.24 -3.91
CA ALA A 92 -0.49 -8.31 -3.40
C ALA A 92 -1.47 -8.82 -4.47
N PHE A 93 -2.02 -7.92 -5.29
CA PHE A 93 -2.90 -8.27 -6.39
C PHE A 93 -2.20 -9.17 -7.42
N SER A 94 -1.09 -8.71 -7.98
CA SER A 94 -0.35 -9.46 -9.01
C SER A 94 0.27 -10.74 -8.47
N ALA A 95 0.75 -10.75 -7.23
CA ALA A 95 1.22 -11.97 -6.57
C ALA A 95 0.08 -13.00 -6.42
N ALA A 96 -1.12 -12.55 -6.00
CA ALA A 96 -2.28 -13.41 -5.87
C ALA A 96 -2.84 -13.91 -7.21
N GLU A 97 -2.68 -13.14 -8.30
CA GLU A 97 -3.04 -13.60 -9.65
C GLU A 97 -2.11 -14.68 -10.18
N CYS A 98 -0.80 -14.58 -9.88
CA CYS A 98 0.23 -15.42 -10.47
C CYS A 98 0.59 -16.63 -9.61
N ALA A 99 0.26 -16.62 -8.32
CA ALA A 99 0.58 -17.70 -7.39
C ALA A 99 -0.18 -18.99 -7.68
N ASP A 100 0.50 -20.13 -7.50
CA ASP A 100 -0.15 -21.45 -7.56
C ASP A 100 -1.17 -21.62 -6.43
N ARG A 101 -0.91 -20.99 -5.28
CA ARG A 101 -1.78 -21.02 -4.11
C ARG A 101 -1.83 -19.66 -3.43
N VAL A 102 -3.00 -19.28 -2.97
CA VAL A 102 -3.20 -18.07 -2.15
C VAL A 102 -3.67 -18.48 -0.78
N ILE A 103 -2.95 -18.06 0.25
CA ILE A 103 -3.27 -18.31 1.65
C ILE A 103 -3.47 -16.95 2.33
N ALA A 104 -4.53 -16.80 3.11
CA ALA A 104 -4.82 -15.53 3.76
C ALA A 104 -5.04 -15.65 5.26
N GLN A 105 -4.60 -14.64 6.00
CA GLN A 105 -5.15 -14.27 7.29
C GLN A 105 -6.43 -13.47 7.03
N ILE A 106 -7.53 -13.87 7.65
CA ILE A 106 -8.79 -13.11 7.65
C ILE A 106 -8.83 -12.35 8.98
N ASN A 107 -8.79 -11.03 8.88
CA ASN A 107 -8.56 -10.14 10.04
C ASN A 107 -9.67 -9.08 10.11
N PRO A 108 -10.49 -9.03 11.17
CA PRO A 108 -11.52 -8.01 11.35
C PRO A 108 -10.94 -6.59 11.49
N GLN A 109 -9.64 -6.46 11.78
CA GLN A 109 -8.97 -5.17 11.83
C GLN A 109 -8.64 -4.60 10.44
N MET A 110 -8.66 -5.44 9.39
CA MET A 110 -8.38 -5.03 8.01
C MET A 110 -9.63 -4.38 7.40
N PRO A 111 -9.57 -3.15 6.87
CA PRO A 111 -10.69 -2.52 6.20
C PRO A 111 -11.08 -3.26 4.92
N PHE A 112 -12.34 -3.21 4.55
CA PHE A 112 -12.80 -3.65 3.23
C PHE A 112 -12.67 -2.48 2.25
N SER A 113 -11.61 -2.45 1.45
CA SER A 113 -11.42 -1.48 0.38
C SER A 113 -11.84 -2.07 -0.98
N TYR A 114 -12.22 -1.20 -1.91
CA TYR A 114 -12.70 -1.56 -3.23
C TYR A 114 -11.59 -1.48 -4.30
N GLY A 115 -11.88 -2.00 -5.49
CA GLY A 115 -10.96 -2.03 -6.63
C GLY A 115 -10.30 -3.39 -6.81
N ASP A 116 -9.02 -3.40 -7.17
CA ASP A 116 -8.26 -4.64 -7.40
C ASP A 116 -7.96 -5.39 -6.08
N ALA A 117 -8.19 -4.74 -4.94
CA ALA A 117 -8.07 -5.36 -3.62
C ALA A 117 -9.09 -6.48 -3.37
N VAL A 118 -10.20 -6.56 -4.12
CA VAL A 118 -11.33 -7.45 -3.84
C VAL A 118 -11.19 -8.78 -4.58
N ARG A 119 -11.40 -9.89 -3.88
CA ARG A 119 -11.48 -11.23 -4.49
C ARG A 119 -12.42 -12.17 -3.73
N PRO A 120 -12.98 -13.20 -4.38
CA PRO A 120 -13.81 -14.20 -3.70
C PRO A 120 -13.02 -14.97 -2.64
N LEU A 121 -13.60 -15.15 -1.45
CA LEU A 121 -13.04 -16.01 -0.39
C LEU A 121 -12.79 -17.43 -0.90
N SER A 122 -13.67 -17.93 -1.77
CA SER A 122 -13.57 -19.28 -2.38
C SER A 122 -12.35 -19.45 -3.30
N SER A 123 -11.67 -18.36 -3.69
CA SER A 123 -10.44 -18.42 -4.48
C SER A 123 -9.19 -18.67 -3.63
N LEU A 124 -9.30 -18.65 -2.30
CA LEU A 124 -8.20 -18.92 -1.39
C LEU A 124 -8.03 -20.43 -1.21
N ALA A 125 -6.78 -20.90 -1.28
CA ALA A 125 -6.45 -22.30 -0.99
C ALA A 125 -6.59 -22.63 0.49
N ALA A 126 -6.33 -21.66 1.37
CA ALA A 126 -6.53 -21.76 2.81
C ALA A 126 -6.72 -20.38 3.42
N ALA A 127 -7.41 -20.33 4.56
CA ALA A 127 -7.58 -19.12 5.34
C ALA A 127 -7.50 -19.44 6.84
N VAL A 128 -6.96 -18.50 7.61
CA VAL A 128 -6.94 -18.56 9.08
C VAL A 128 -7.53 -17.27 9.63
N LEU A 129 -8.42 -17.38 10.60
CA LEU A 129 -8.99 -16.24 11.30
C LEU A 129 -7.99 -15.74 12.35
N VAL A 130 -7.70 -14.47 12.33
CA VAL A 130 -6.87 -13.76 13.31
C VAL A 130 -7.61 -12.50 13.76
N ASP A 131 -7.16 -11.87 14.84
CA ASP A 131 -7.63 -10.57 15.30
C ASP A 131 -6.41 -9.77 15.78
N ASP A 132 -5.57 -9.41 14.83
CA ASP A 132 -4.33 -8.70 15.08
C ASP A 132 -4.46 -7.23 14.64
N PRO A 133 -4.00 -6.25 15.45
CA PRO A 133 -3.98 -4.86 15.04
C PRO A 133 -3.07 -4.68 13.81
N LEU A 134 -3.51 -3.82 12.89
CA LEU A 134 -2.67 -3.43 11.76
C LEU A 134 -1.51 -2.55 12.25
N VAL A 135 -0.39 -2.65 11.55
CA VAL A 135 0.74 -1.76 11.82
C VAL A 135 0.36 -0.34 11.43
N GLU A 136 0.51 0.58 12.37
CA GLU A 136 0.32 2.00 12.11
C GLU A 136 1.66 2.66 11.78
N VAL A 137 1.65 3.54 10.78
CA VAL A 137 2.82 4.32 10.36
C VAL A 137 2.62 5.76 10.81
N PRO A 138 3.40 6.26 11.79
CA PRO A 138 3.25 7.61 12.28
C PRO A 138 3.44 8.66 11.18
N THR A 139 2.55 9.63 11.14
CA THR A 139 2.67 10.76 10.21
C THR A 139 3.85 11.64 10.61
N ALA A 140 4.79 11.88 9.70
CA ALA A 140 5.91 12.76 9.94
C ALA A 140 5.43 14.20 10.21
N VAL A 141 5.93 14.80 11.29
CA VAL A 141 5.67 16.23 11.60
C VAL A 141 6.67 17.07 10.81
N PRO A 142 6.21 17.97 9.92
CA PRO A 142 7.10 18.80 9.12
C PRO A 142 7.90 19.78 9.98
N THR A 143 9.16 19.98 9.62
CA THR A 143 10.02 21.05 10.14
C THR A 143 9.61 22.42 9.56
N GLU A 144 10.11 23.51 10.12
CA GLU A 144 9.85 24.88 9.60
C GLU A 144 10.29 25.02 8.12
N ALA A 145 11.43 24.47 7.76
CA ALA A 145 11.90 24.48 6.37
C ALA A 145 10.98 23.70 5.43
N GLU A 146 10.49 22.54 5.86
CA GLU A 146 9.55 21.73 5.07
C GLU A 146 8.18 22.44 4.93
N ILE A 147 7.73 23.15 5.96
CA ILE A 147 6.50 23.96 5.90
C ILE A 147 6.65 25.07 4.86
N GLU A 148 7.77 25.77 4.83
CA GLU A 148 8.00 26.84 3.85
C GLU A 148 8.12 26.29 2.42
N ILE A 149 8.79 25.13 2.24
CA ILE A 149 8.81 24.41 0.96
C ILE A 149 7.39 24.03 0.55
N GLY A 150 6.60 23.49 1.48
CA GLY A 150 5.22 23.09 1.25
C GLY A 150 4.33 24.23 0.77
N ARG A 151 4.49 25.43 1.38
CA ARG A 151 3.79 26.65 0.97
C ARG A 151 4.13 27.05 -0.47
N HIS A 152 5.41 27.08 -0.81
CA HIS A 152 5.85 27.44 -2.17
C HIS A 152 5.37 26.45 -3.24
N ILE A 153 5.25 25.17 -2.90
CA ILE A 153 4.72 24.16 -3.82
C ILE A 153 3.20 24.36 -3.98
N ALA A 154 2.47 24.54 -2.87
CA ALA A 154 1.02 24.73 -2.89
C ALA A 154 0.59 25.93 -3.74
N GLU A 155 1.33 27.04 -3.70
CA GLU A 155 1.08 28.23 -4.55
C GLU A 155 1.12 27.95 -6.06
N ARG A 156 1.70 26.83 -6.48
CA ARG A 156 1.83 26.41 -7.88
C ARG A 156 0.81 25.38 -8.31
N ILE A 157 0.05 24.84 -7.36
CA ILE A 157 -0.97 23.85 -7.62
C ILE A 157 -2.29 24.60 -7.89
N PRO A 158 -2.88 24.47 -9.09
CA PRO A 158 -4.17 25.10 -9.36
C PRO A 158 -5.32 24.31 -8.75
N ASP A 159 -6.46 24.96 -8.55
CA ASP A 159 -7.71 24.26 -8.27
C ASP A 159 -8.01 23.24 -9.39
N GLY A 160 -8.60 22.12 -9.02
CA GLY A 160 -8.89 21.02 -9.94
C GLY A 160 -7.71 20.12 -10.29
N ALA A 161 -6.50 20.41 -9.77
CA ALA A 161 -5.32 19.57 -10.01
C ALA A 161 -5.50 18.16 -9.43
N THR A 162 -5.00 17.14 -10.15
CA THR A 162 -4.88 15.77 -9.62
C THR A 162 -3.50 15.59 -9.01
N LEU A 163 -3.46 15.15 -7.76
CA LEU A 163 -2.26 15.03 -6.95
C LEU A 163 -1.73 13.60 -6.95
N GLN A 164 -0.42 13.44 -7.14
CA GLN A 164 0.38 12.31 -6.70
C GLN A 164 1.22 12.80 -5.53
N ILE A 165 1.21 12.06 -4.41
CA ILE A 165 1.77 12.52 -3.14
C ILE A 165 2.72 11.46 -2.60
N GLY A 166 3.95 11.86 -2.27
CA GLY A 166 4.92 10.99 -1.61
C GLY A 166 4.70 10.90 -0.09
N VAL A 167 5.57 10.14 0.56
CA VAL A 167 5.59 9.96 2.02
C VAL A 167 6.73 10.79 2.63
N GLY A 168 6.45 11.51 3.71
CA GLY A 168 7.47 12.30 4.43
C GLY A 168 7.01 13.69 4.85
N GLY A 169 7.93 14.47 5.43
CA GLY A 169 7.64 15.80 5.99
C GLY A 169 7.22 16.82 4.93
N ILE A 170 7.93 16.89 3.80
CA ILE A 170 7.61 17.83 2.70
C ILE A 170 6.21 17.52 2.10
N PRO A 171 5.87 16.28 1.67
CA PRO A 171 4.52 15.97 1.20
C PRO A 171 3.43 16.33 2.21
N ASN A 172 3.65 16.06 3.50
CA ASN A 172 2.70 16.42 4.54
C ASN A 172 2.53 17.94 4.70
N ALA A 173 3.62 18.71 4.53
CA ALA A 173 3.56 20.16 4.55
C ALA A 173 2.78 20.71 3.35
N VAL A 174 2.99 20.16 2.15
CA VAL A 174 2.22 20.52 0.94
C VAL A 174 0.73 20.28 1.17
N ILE A 175 0.35 19.07 1.61
CA ILE A 175 -1.06 18.73 1.86
C ILE A 175 -1.72 19.74 2.81
N ARG A 176 -1.05 20.10 3.91
CA ARG A 176 -1.57 21.07 4.88
C ARG A 176 -1.77 22.45 4.25
N ALA A 177 -0.88 22.85 3.33
CA ALA A 177 -0.96 24.14 2.65
C ALA A 177 -2.05 24.20 1.57
N LEU A 178 -2.67 23.07 1.20
CA LEU A 178 -3.75 22.99 0.21
C LEU A 178 -5.16 23.18 0.80
N ALA A 179 -5.28 23.58 2.07
CA ALA A 179 -6.57 23.67 2.77
C ALA A 179 -7.58 24.64 2.15
N ASP A 180 -7.14 25.64 1.40
CA ASP A 180 -7.99 26.62 0.73
C ASP A 180 -8.26 26.31 -0.76
N HIS A 181 -7.70 25.20 -1.30
CA HIS A 181 -7.90 24.77 -2.69
C HIS A 181 -9.28 24.13 -2.87
N LYS A 182 -9.68 23.93 -4.13
CA LYS A 182 -10.98 23.38 -4.50
C LYS A 182 -10.84 22.33 -5.59
N HIS A 183 -11.72 21.33 -5.53
CA HIS A 183 -11.90 20.32 -6.57
C HIS A 183 -10.61 19.53 -6.88
N LEU A 184 -9.72 19.34 -5.91
CA LEU A 184 -8.53 18.54 -6.09
C LEU A 184 -8.89 17.08 -6.33
N GLY A 185 -8.06 16.38 -7.10
CA GLY A 185 -8.11 14.95 -7.29
C GLY A 185 -6.95 14.25 -6.59
N LEU A 186 -7.12 12.97 -6.25
CA LEU A 186 -6.08 12.12 -5.70
C LEU A 186 -5.87 10.89 -6.57
N HIS A 187 -4.63 10.73 -7.08
CA HIS A 187 -4.15 9.54 -7.75
C HIS A 187 -2.69 9.34 -7.33
N THR A 188 -2.45 8.45 -6.40
CA THR A 188 -1.14 8.33 -5.73
C THR A 188 -0.78 6.87 -5.49
N GLU A 189 0.51 6.57 -5.41
CA GLU A 189 0.96 5.24 -5.00
C GLU A 189 0.53 4.96 -3.56
N ALA A 190 0.92 5.81 -2.63
CA ALA A 190 0.61 5.66 -1.20
C ALA A 190 -0.34 6.75 -0.70
N MET A 191 -1.44 6.35 -0.07
CA MET A 191 -2.33 7.23 0.68
C MET A 191 -1.87 7.30 2.13
N THR A 192 -1.79 8.50 2.70
CA THR A 192 -1.36 8.73 4.09
C THR A 192 -2.40 9.55 4.87
N ASP A 193 -2.29 9.58 6.20
CA ASP A 193 -3.21 10.36 7.06
C ASP A 193 -3.32 11.84 6.65
N GLY A 194 -2.27 12.39 6.04
CA GLY A 194 -2.24 13.78 5.63
C GLY A 194 -3.39 14.19 4.73
N VAL A 195 -3.93 13.28 3.91
CA VAL A 195 -5.03 13.58 2.98
C VAL A 195 -6.41 13.59 3.65
N LEU A 196 -6.57 12.96 4.83
CA LEU A 196 -7.86 12.84 5.51
C LEU A 196 -8.57 14.18 5.74
N PRO A 197 -7.90 15.25 6.22
CA PRO A 197 -8.56 16.55 6.39
C PRO A 197 -9.12 17.10 5.07
N LEU A 198 -8.39 16.94 3.95
CA LEU A 198 -8.81 17.44 2.65
C LEU A 198 -9.98 16.62 2.07
N LEU A 199 -9.97 15.31 2.27
CA LEU A 199 -11.06 14.41 1.87
C LEU A 199 -12.35 14.74 2.65
N ARG A 200 -12.26 14.88 3.98
CA ARG A 200 -13.40 15.18 4.84
C ARG A 200 -13.98 16.56 4.60
N ALA A 201 -13.14 17.53 4.25
CA ALA A 201 -13.56 18.88 3.91
C ALA A 201 -14.11 19.01 2.48
N GLY A 202 -14.05 17.94 1.65
CA GLY A 202 -14.44 17.96 0.25
C GLY A 202 -13.54 18.82 -0.65
N ILE A 203 -12.32 19.12 -0.19
CA ILE A 203 -11.29 19.81 -0.99
C ILE A 203 -10.76 18.85 -2.05
N ILE A 204 -10.53 17.58 -1.68
CA ILE A 204 -10.33 16.48 -2.60
C ILE A 204 -11.71 15.84 -2.84
N ASP A 205 -12.38 16.22 -3.93
CA ASP A 205 -13.67 15.67 -4.35
C ASP A 205 -13.55 14.85 -5.63
N ASN A 206 -12.37 14.82 -6.26
CA ASN A 206 -12.07 14.09 -7.49
C ASN A 206 -12.94 14.44 -8.70
N SER A 207 -13.73 15.51 -8.62
CA SER A 207 -14.74 15.87 -9.64
C SER A 207 -14.12 16.25 -10.98
N GLN A 208 -12.89 16.78 -10.98
CA GLN A 208 -12.19 17.24 -12.17
C GLN A 208 -11.11 16.25 -12.67
N LYS A 209 -11.00 15.07 -12.08
CA LYS A 209 -10.08 14.03 -12.57
C LYS A 209 -10.49 13.56 -13.97
N VAL A 210 -9.49 13.37 -14.84
CA VAL A 210 -9.70 12.78 -16.18
C VAL A 210 -9.82 11.24 -16.06
N ILE A 211 -8.97 10.62 -15.24
CA ILE A 211 -8.97 9.18 -15.01
C ILE A 211 -9.72 8.89 -13.72
N MET A 212 -10.76 8.06 -13.78
CA MET A 212 -11.61 7.70 -12.64
C MET A 212 -12.12 8.93 -11.87
N PRO A 213 -12.93 9.79 -12.51
CA PRO A 213 -13.52 10.94 -11.81
C PRO A 213 -14.41 10.50 -10.65
N GLY A 214 -14.47 11.32 -9.60
CA GLY A 214 -15.31 11.09 -8.42
C GLY A 214 -14.69 10.16 -7.36
N VAL A 215 -13.56 9.50 -7.64
CA VAL A 215 -12.92 8.60 -6.67
C VAL A 215 -11.43 8.90 -6.49
N SER A 216 -10.93 8.75 -5.29
CA SER A 216 -9.51 8.72 -4.98
C SER A 216 -8.92 7.36 -5.35
N VAL A 217 -7.72 7.36 -5.94
CA VAL A 217 -7.03 6.13 -6.32
C VAL A 217 -5.69 6.03 -5.61
N ALA A 218 -5.40 4.86 -5.03
CA ALA A 218 -4.10 4.52 -4.48
C ALA A 218 -3.77 3.04 -4.71
N SER A 219 -2.50 2.65 -4.53
CA SER A 219 -2.10 1.22 -4.51
C SER A 219 -2.03 0.68 -3.09
N LEU A 220 -1.68 1.55 -2.15
CA LEU A 220 -1.59 1.20 -0.73
C LEU A 220 -1.93 2.39 0.16
N ALA A 221 -2.19 2.12 1.42
CA ALA A 221 -2.35 3.10 2.47
C ALA A 221 -1.35 2.85 3.59
N LEU A 222 -0.69 3.91 4.04
CA LEU A 222 0.26 3.91 5.15
C LEU A 222 -0.13 5.01 6.13
N GLY A 223 -0.69 4.67 7.26
CA GLY A 223 -1.14 5.67 8.22
C GLY A 223 -1.61 5.07 9.54
N SER A 224 -2.49 5.78 10.20
CA SER A 224 -3.08 5.41 11.46
C SER A 224 -4.35 4.58 11.28
N ARG A 225 -4.87 4.08 12.39
CA ARG A 225 -6.18 3.43 12.45
C ARG A 225 -7.28 4.33 11.89
N GLU A 226 -7.18 5.65 12.07
CA GLU A 226 -8.15 6.61 11.56
C GLU A 226 -8.26 6.59 10.02
N LEU A 227 -7.12 6.46 9.32
CA LEU A 227 -7.10 6.30 7.86
C LEU A 227 -7.74 4.97 7.47
N TYR A 228 -7.39 3.88 8.16
CA TYR A 228 -7.91 2.55 7.84
C TYR A 228 -9.42 2.46 8.08
N ASP A 229 -9.93 3.05 9.16
CA ASP A 229 -11.37 3.16 9.43
C ASP A 229 -12.10 4.03 8.38
N TYR A 230 -11.45 5.08 7.88
CA TYR A 230 -12.01 5.93 6.82
C TYR A 230 -12.10 5.20 5.48
N MET A 231 -11.21 4.24 5.23
CA MET A 231 -11.23 3.43 4.01
C MET A 231 -12.28 2.31 4.05
N ASP A 232 -12.69 1.88 5.26
CA ASP A 232 -13.56 0.71 5.41
C ASP A 232 -14.91 0.93 4.74
N TYR A 233 -15.24 0.06 3.78
CA TYR A 233 -16.44 0.16 2.91
C TYR A 233 -16.65 1.51 2.24
N ASN A 234 -15.60 2.31 2.06
CA ASN A 234 -15.66 3.62 1.41
C ASN A 234 -15.50 3.47 -0.10
N ARG A 235 -16.60 3.71 -0.85
CA ARG A 235 -16.63 3.59 -2.33
C ARG A 235 -15.95 4.76 -3.04
N ASP A 236 -15.64 5.84 -2.34
CA ASP A 236 -14.92 7.00 -2.90
C ASP A 236 -13.40 6.78 -2.93
N ILE A 237 -12.93 5.62 -2.42
CA ILE A 237 -11.53 5.20 -2.43
C ILE A 237 -11.41 3.86 -3.16
N ILE A 238 -10.54 3.83 -4.17
CA ILE A 238 -10.26 2.64 -4.97
C ILE A 238 -8.79 2.26 -4.83
N ILE A 239 -8.53 1.03 -4.43
CA ILE A 239 -7.18 0.48 -4.32
C ILE A 239 -6.88 -0.37 -5.54
N LYS A 240 -5.80 -0.02 -6.26
CA LYS A 240 -5.42 -0.60 -7.56
C LYS A 240 -4.07 -1.28 -7.52
N ASP A 241 -3.84 -2.23 -8.44
CA ASP A 241 -2.51 -2.76 -8.75
C ASP A 241 -1.54 -1.61 -9.07
N VAL A 242 -0.34 -1.70 -8.51
CA VAL A 242 0.68 -0.65 -8.68
C VAL A 242 1.13 -0.50 -10.14
N ALA A 243 1.11 -1.56 -10.94
CA ALA A 243 1.43 -1.48 -12.35
C ALA A 243 0.47 -0.54 -13.11
N TRP A 244 -0.79 -0.41 -12.64
CA TRP A 244 -1.76 0.52 -13.20
C TRP A 244 -1.68 1.90 -12.56
N THR A 245 -1.44 1.98 -11.26
CA THR A 245 -1.41 3.26 -10.53
C THR A 245 -0.18 4.10 -10.89
N ASN A 246 0.96 3.45 -11.15
CA ASN A 246 2.25 4.09 -11.43
C ASN A 246 2.60 4.14 -12.92
N ASP A 247 1.65 3.82 -13.81
CA ASP A 247 1.84 3.87 -15.28
C ASP A 247 1.87 5.32 -15.83
#